data_272270085f0b2a3a489b35856395270d
#
_entry.id   272270085f0b2a3a489b35856395270d
#
_cell.length_a   1.000
_cell.length_b   1.000
_cell.length_c   1.000
_cell.angle_alpha   90.00
_cell.angle_beta   90.00
_cell.angle_gamma   90.00
#
_symmetry.space_group_name_H-M   'P 1'
#
loop_
_entity.id
_entity.type
_entity.pdbx_description
1 polymer ?
#
loop_
_entity_poly.entity_id
_entity_poly.type
_entity_poly.pdbx_seq_one_letter_code
_entity_poly.pdbx_strand_id
1 'polypeptide(L)'
;GALGLSFLGRDHHYALDEQMQPNWPVIEAFCERYADQPVLIFGFTFMVWQCLLEPLRERGIQLPLAQGILFHSGGWKKLQHLAVDNQAFKQRCHEHLGLSRVHNFYGMVEQVGSVFVECEQGHLHAPLFADLLVRDPLTHRPLGVGQPGLLQVISAIPQSYPGHSLLTEDLG
;
A
#
# COMPACT_ATOMS: atom_id res chain seq x y z
N GLY A 1 2.10 -10.29 -4.09
CA GLY A 1 1.19 -9.52 -3.23
C GLY A 1 -0.23 -10.05 -3.30
N ALA A 2 -0.90 -9.93 -4.44
CA ALA A 2 -2.31 -10.34 -4.59
C ALA A 2 -2.56 -11.80 -4.18
N LEU A 3 -1.67 -12.71 -4.55
CA LEU A 3 -1.79 -14.13 -4.19
C LEU A 3 -1.72 -14.35 -2.66
N GLY A 4 -0.87 -13.62 -1.96
CA GLY A 4 -0.77 -13.69 -0.49
C GLY A 4 -2.03 -13.17 0.20
N LEU A 5 -2.65 -12.12 -0.34
CA LEU A 5 -3.88 -11.54 0.21
C LEU A 5 -5.13 -12.37 -0.11
N SER A 6 -5.06 -13.27 -1.10
CA SER A 6 -6.19 -14.14 -1.43
C SER A 6 -6.63 -15.06 -0.29
N PHE A 7 -5.78 -15.29 0.71
CA PHE A 7 -6.14 -16.02 1.94
C PHE A 7 -6.98 -15.21 2.92
N LEU A 8 -7.02 -13.87 2.78
CA LEU A 8 -7.70 -12.96 3.71
C LEU A 8 -9.17 -12.73 3.38
N GLY A 9 -9.65 -13.26 2.27
CA GLY A 9 -11.02 -13.04 1.82
C GLY A 9 -11.56 -14.16 0.95
N ARG A 10 -12.71 -13.92 0.39
CA ARG A 10 -13.39 -14.79 -0.58
C ARG A 10 -13.98 -13.93 -1.70
N ASP A 11 -14.31 -14.56 -2.82
CA ASP A 11 -14.92 -13.91 -3.97
C ASP A 11 -14.01 -12.81 -4.57
N HIS A 12 -12.83 -13.22 -5.01
CA HIS A 12 -11.78 -12.34 -5.51
C HIS A 12 -12.06 -11.87 -6.92
N HIS A 13 -12.00 -10.57 -7.14
CA HIS A 13 -12.15 -9.91 -8.43
C HIS A 13 -10.94 -9.05 -8.76
N TYR A 14 -10.59 -8.98 -10.04
CA TYR A 14 -9.52 -8.11 -10.53
C TYR A 14 -10.14 -6.89 -11.23
N ALA A 15 -9.87 -5.72 -10.68
CA ALA A 15 -10.38 -4.45 -11.21
C ALA A 15 -9.71 -4.03 -12.52
N LEU A 16 -8.56 -4.61 -12.86
CA LEU A 16 -7.83 -4.33 -14.10
C LEU A 16 -7.83 -5.56 -15.00
N ASP A 17 -7.86 -5.31 -16.31
CA ASP A 17 -7.69 -6.33 -17.34
C ASP A 17 -6.20 -6.67 -17.60
N GLU A 18 -5.92 -7.54 -18.57
CA GLU A 18 -4.57 -7.96 -18.94
C GLU A 18 -3.73 -6.80 -19.53
N GLN A 19 -4.34 -5.76 -20.02
CA GLN A 19 -3.72 -4.54 -20.53
C GLN A 19 -3.57 -3.46 -19.46
N MET A 20 -3.85 -3.79 -18.19
CA MET A 20 -3.83 -2.88 -17.04
C MET A 20 -4.81 -1.71 -17.16
N GLN A 21 -5.90 -1.89 -17.89
CA GLN A 21 -6.99 -0.94 -17.98
C GLN A 21 -8.14 -1.33 -17.04
N PRO A 22 -8.94 -0.35 -16.56
CA PRO A 22 -10.10 -0.65 -15.73
C PRO A 22 -11.09 -1.58 -16.43
N ASN A 23 -11.37 -2.71 -15.84
CA ASN A 23 -12.40 -3.64 -16.29
C ASN A 23 -13.76 -3.19 -15.75
N TRP A 24 -14.36 -2.21 -16.42
CA TRP A 24 -15.60 -1.56 -15.98
C TRP A 24 -16.72 -2.54 -15.68
N PRO A 25 -17.02 -3.54 -16.54
CA PRO A 25 -18.07 -4.51 -16.23
C PRO A 25 -17.84 -5.27 -14.91
N VAL A 26 -16.60 -5.62 -14.61
CA VAL A 26 -16.25 -6.32 -13.35
C VAL A 26 -16.36 -5.36 -12.16
N ILE A 27 -15.90 -4.11 -12.30
CA ILE A 27 -15.97 -3.10 -11.26
C ILE A 27 -17.43 -2.78 -10.93
N GLU A 28 -18.26 -2.54 -11.93
CA GLU A 28 -19.69 -2.22 -11.78
C GLU A 28 -20.44 -3.37 -11.10
N ALA A 29 -20.29 -4.60 -11.60
CA ALA A 29 -20.92 -5.78 -11.01
C ALA A 29 -20.47 -6.03 -9.56
N PHE A 30 -19.19 -5.78 -9.25
CA PHE A 30 -18.67 -5.87 -7.90
C PHE A 30 -19.31 -4.82 -6.98
N CYS A 31 -19.37 -3.57 -7.44
CA CYS A 31 -19.97 -2.49 -6.68
C CYS A 31 -21.48 -2.68 -6.44
N GLU A 32 -22.23 -3.15 -7.44
CA GLU A 32 -23.64 -3.49 -7.29
C GLU A 32 -23.87 -4.58 -6.24
N ARG A 33 -22.99 -5.59 -6.23
CA ARG A 33 -23.10 -6.71 -5.30
C ARG A 33 -22.68 -6.40 -3.87
N TYR A 34 -21.69 -5.51 -3.68
CA TYR A 34 -21.02 -5.29 -2.40
C TYR A 34 -21.05 -3.86 -1.88
N ALA A 35 -21.89 -2.96 -2.42
CA ALA A 35 -21.95 -1.53 -2.08
C ALA A 35 -22.03 -1.26 -0.57
N ASP A 36 -22.84 -2.04 0.16
CA ASP A 36 -23.08 -1.88 1.59
C ASP A 36 -22.35 -2.93 2.45
N GLN A 37 -21.34 -3.60 1.88
CA GLN A 37 -20.62 -4.66 2.58
C GLN A 37 -19.15 -4.26 2.80
N PRO A 38 -18.51 -4.79 3.86
CA PRO A 38 -17.07 -4.65 4.02
C PRO A 38 -16.33 -5.36 2.88
N VAL A 39 -15.51 -4.61 2.15
CA VAL A 39 -14.66 -5.13 1.07
C VAL A 39 -13.21 -4.78 1.33
N LEU A 40 -12.30 -5.68 0.97
CA LEU A 40 -10.86 -5.45 0.97
C LEU A 40 -10.40 -5.13 -0.44
N ILE A 41 -9.78 -3.97 -0.60
CA ILE A 41 -9.16 -3.55 -1.85
C ILE A 41 -7.65 -3.58 -1.65
N PHE A 42 -6.94 -4.14 -2.61
CA PHE A 42 -5.48 -4.20 -2.60
C PHE A 42 -4.90 -3.74 -3.92
N GLY A 43 -3.83 -2.94 -3.87
CA GLY A 43 -3.09 -2.55 -5.07
C GLY A 43 -1.76 -1.86 -4.78
N PHE A 44 -0.91 -1.76 -5.79
CA PHE A 44 0.27 -0.91 -5.69
C PHE A 44 -0.13 0.56 -5.83
N THR A 45 0.48 1.44 -5.04
CA THR A 45 0.15 2.87 -4.97
C THR A 45 0.00 3.52 -6.35
N PHE A 46 1.02 3.38 -7.20
CA PHE A 46 1.01 3.98 -8.54
C PHE A 46 -0.07 3.37 -9.46
N MET A 47 -0.38 2.06 -9.30
CA MET A 47 -1.41 1.39 -10.11
C MET A 47 -2.81 1.82 -9.69
N VAL A 48 -3.07 1.89 -8.39
CA VAL A 48 -4.34 2.41 -7.87
C VAL A 48 -4.55 3.82 -8.36
N TRP A 49 -3.52 4.67 -8.30
CA TRP A 49 -3.61 6.03 -8.78
C TRP A 49 -3.88 6.10 -10.29
N GLN A 50 -2.98 5.55 -11.09
CA GLN A 50 -2.99 5.71 -12.54
C GLN A 50 -4.07 4.87 -13.23
N CYS A 51 -4.26 3.63 -12.78
CA CYS A 51 -5.13 2.68 -13.49
C CYS A 51 -6.56 2.63 -12.91
N LEU A 52 -6.84 3.26 -11.78
CA LEU A 52 -8.19 3.28 -11.21
C LEU A 52 -8.65 4.71 -10.90
N LEU A 53 -7.95 5.45 -10.04
CA LEU A 53 -8.42 6.76 -9.57
C LEU A 53 -8.45 7.82 -10.68
N GLU A 54 -7.42 7.91 -11.53
CA GLU A 54 -7.41 8.86 -12.65
C GLU A 54 -8.50 8.56 -13.67
N PRO A 55 -8.72 7.31 -14.14
CA PRO A 55 -9.85 6.98 -14.99
C PRO A 55 -11.23 7.27 -14.37
N LEU A 56 -11.40 7.05 -13.07
CA LEU A 56 -12.63 7.42 -12.36
C LEU A 56 -12.84 8.94 -12.37
N ARG A 57 -11.78 9.70 -12.07
CA ARG A 57 -11.80 11.17 -12.12
C ARG A 57 -12.17 11.70 -13.51
N GLU A 58 -11.52 11.20 -14.55
CA GLU A 58 -11.74 11.63 -15.93
C GLU A 58 -13.16 11.36 -16.42
N ARG A 59 -13.76 10.29 -15.92
CA ARG A 59 -15.16 9.93 -16.24
C ARG A 59 -16.18 10.54 -15.30
N GLY A 60 -15.77 11.21 -14.22
CA GLY A 60 -16.65 11.72 -13.19
C GLY A 60 -17.41 10.64 -12.42
N ILE A 61 -16.82 9.42 -12.30
CA ILE A 61 -17.44 8.27 -11.64
C ILE A 61 -17.05 8.26 -10.17
N GLN A 62 -18.03 7.93 -9.32
CA GLN A 62 -17.84 7.61 -7.90
C GLN A 62 -18.36 6.20 -7.65
N LEU A 63 -17.55 5.36 -7.00
CA LEU A 63 -17.93 4.00 -6.66
C LEU A 63 -18.42 3.93 -5.21
N PRO A 64 -19.50 3.19 -4.91
CA PRO A 64 -20.12 3.13 -3.59
C PRO A 64 -19.42 2.13 -2.66
N LEU A 65 -18.16 2.36 -2.32
CA LEU A 65 -17.33 1.44 -1.53
C LEU A 65 -17.01 1.98 -0.12
N ALA A 66 -17.89 2.79 0.46
CA ALA A 66 -17.66 3.46 1.75
C ALA A 66 -17.35 2.51 2.92
N GLN A 67 -17.84 1.27 2.89
CA GLN A 67 -17.52 0.23 3.89
C GLN A 67 -16.20 -0.50 3.62
N GLY A 68 -15.53 -0.17 2.52
CA GLY A 68 -14.28 -0.78 2.12
C GLY A 68 -13.07 -0.34 2.93
N ILE A 69 -12.00 -1.11 2.78
CA ILE A 69 -10.66 -0.77 3.26
C ILE A 69 -9.67 -1.00 2.10
N LEU A 70 -8.83 -0.01 1.83
CA LEU A 70 -7.75 -0.13 0.86
C LEU A 70 -6.42 -0.33 1.57
N PHE A 71 -5.75 -1.43 1.24
CA PHE A 71 -4.33 -1.61 1.52
C PHE A 71 -3.52 -1.37 0.26
N HIS A 72 -2.58 -0.44 0.32
CA HIS A 72 -1.70 -0.14 -0.81
C HIS A 72 -0.24 -0.10 -0.38
N SER A 73 0.66 -0.32 -1.31
CA SER A 73 2.10 -0.33 -1.04
C SER A 73 2.90 0.00 -2.29
N GLY A 74 4.18 0.25 -2.11
CA GLY A 74 5.13 0.52 -3.17
C GLY A 74 5.17 1.99 -3.59
N GLY A 75 6.37 2.41 -3.99
CA GLY A 75 6.62 3.77 -4.44
C GLY A 75 6.10 4.05 -5.86
N TRP A 76 6.28 5.28 -6.30
CA TRP A 76 5.85 5.78 -7.62
C TRP A 76 6.73 5.29 -8.78
N LYS A 77 7.87 4.67 -8.48
CA LYS A 77 8.80 4.11 -9.47
C LYS A 77 9.13 5.11 -10.59
N LYS A 78 8.86 4.74 -11.84
CA LYS A 78 9.06 5.61 -13.02
C LYS A 78 8.08 6.80 -13.09
N LEU A 79 7.06 6.81 -12.23
CA LEU A 79 6.01 7.83 -12.18
C LEU A 79 6.25 8.86 -11.06
N GLN A 80 7.49 9.05 -10.59
CA GLN A 80 7.83 10.04 -9.56
C GLN A 80 7.35 11.45 -9.88
N HIS A 81 7.29 11.83 -11.15
CA HIS A 81 6.77 13.13 -11.59
C HIS A 81 5.24 13.28 -11.39
N LEU A 82 4.53 12.19 -11.17
CA LEU A 82 3.09 12.16 -10.84
C LEU A 82 2.85 11.93 -9.35
N ALA A 83 3.92 11.77 -8.57
CA ALA A 83 3.81 11.45 -7.16
C ALA A 83 3.05 12.53 -6.41
N VAL A 84 2.06 12.10 -5.67
CA VAL A 84 1.32 12.92 -4.72
C VAL A 84 1.68 12.48 -3.30
N ASP A 85 1.47 13.37 -2.34
CA ASP A 85 1.61 13.00 -0.94
C ASP A 85 0.50 12.04 -0.48
N ASN A 86 0.69 11.45 0.69
CA ASN A 86 -0.24 10.49 1.26
C ASN A 86 -1.63 11.08 1.50
N GLN A 87 -1.70 12.34 1.89
CA GLN A 87 -2.97 13.02 2.14
C GLN A 87 -3.76 13.21 0.84
N ALA A 88 -3.13 13.66 -0.22
CA ALA A 88 -3.75 13.80 -1.54
C ALA A 88 -4.21 12.45 -2.11
N PHE A 89 -3.43 11.38 -1.90
CA PHE A 89 -3.82 10.04 -2.28
C PHE A 89 -5.09 9.58 -1.53
N LYS A 90 -5.13 9.72 -0.22
CA LYS A 90 -6.29 9.37 0.62
C LYS A 90 -7.52 10.19 0.25
N GLN A 91 -7.34 11.49 0.02
CA GLN A 91 -8.41 12.38 -0.43
C GLN A 91 -9.03 11.91 -1.74
N ARG A 92 -8.20 11.53 -2.72
CA ARG A 92 -8.69 11.02 -4.01
C ARG A 92 -9.43 9.68 -3.86
N CYS A 93 -8.96 8.79 -2.98
CA CYS A 93 -9.67 7.56 -2.64
C CYS A 93 -11.04 7.85 -2.01
N HIS A 94 -11.12 8.84 -1.14
CA HIS A 94 -12.39 9.26 -0.56
C HIS A 94 -13.34 9.81 -1.60
N GLU A 95 -12.89 10.69 -2.49
CA GLU A 95 -13.70 11.32 -3.53
C GLU A 95 -14.29 10.33 -4.53
N HIS A 96 -13.53 9.33 -4.95
CA HIS A 96 -13.95 8.43 -6.03
C HIS A 96 -14.37 7.03 -5.59
N LEU A 97 -13.93 6.58 -4.42
CA LEU A 97 -14.27 5.25 -3.89
C LEU A 97 -15.13 5.33 -2.61
N GLY A 98 -15.33 6.52 -2.04
CA GLY A 98 -16.00 6.71 -0.77
C GLY A 98 -15.20 6.23 0.45
N LEU A 99 -13.96 5.79 0.28
CA LEU A 99 -13.16 5.15 1.32
C LEU A 99 -12.67 6.15 2.37
N SER A 100 -12.90 5.84 3.64
CA SER A 100 -12.26 6.52 4.79
C SER A 100 -11.08 5.72 5.36
N ARG A 101 -11.00 4.42 5.05
CA ARG A 101 -9.95 3.51 5.53
C ARG A 101 -8.98 3.17 4.40
N VAL A 102 -7.91 3.95 4.33
CA VAL A 102 -6.84 3.79 3.34
C VAL A 102 -5.52 3.72 4.08
N HIS A 103 -4.84 2.59 3.98
CA HIS A 103 -3.62 2.30 4.71
C HIS A 103 -2.49 1.92 3.77
N ASN A 104 -1.40 2.65 3.88
CA ASN A 104 -0.15 2.25 3.27
C ASN A 104 0.49 1.12 4.08
N PHE A 105 1.29 0.30 3.46
CA PHE A 105 2.18 -0.60 4.17
C PHE A 105 3.56 -0.66 3.51
N TYR A 106 4.56 -0.89 4.33
CA TYR A 106 5.92 -1.15 3.90
C TYR A 106 6.28 -2.61 4.17
N GLY A 107 6.93 -3.23 3.22
CA GLY A 107 7.43 -4.60 3.32
C GLY A 107 8.30 -4.94 2.13
N MET A 108 9.19 -5.89 2.30
CA MET A 108 10.13 -6.32 1.28
C MET A 108 10.12 -7.84 1.12
N VAL A 109 10.45 -8.31 -0.07
CA VAL A 109 10.51 -9.76 -0.37
C VAL A 109 11.67 -10.44 0.35
N GLU A 110 12.69 -9.67 0.75
CA GLU A 110 13.86 -10.10 1.50
C GLU A 110 13.53 -10.39 2.97
N GLN A 111 12.40 -9.87 3.48
CA GLN A 111 11.88 -10.13 4.83
C GLN A 111 10.39 -10.46 4.78
N VAL A 112 10.03 -11.52 4.07
CA VAL A 112 8.64 -11.97 3.93
C VAL A 112 8.00 -12.15 5.31
N GLY A 113 6.82 -11.52 5.49
CA GLY A 113 6.07 -11.55 6.75
C GLY A 113 6.29 -10.33 7.65
N SER A 114 7.38 -9.57 7.47
CA SER A 114 7.60 -8.31 8.19
C SER A 114 6.91 -7.18 7.43
N VAL A 115 5.69 -6.87 7.84
CA VAL A 115 4.84 -5.85 7.20
C VAL A 115 4.56 -4.73 8.21
N PHE A 116 4.98 -3.52 7.86
CA PHE A 116 4.76 -2.30 8.63
C PHE A 116 3.50 -1.63 8.09
N VAL A 117 2.48 -1.52 8.90
CA VAL A 117 1.17 -1.02 8.47
C VAL A 117 0.94 0.39 9.00
N GLU A 118 0.45 1.25 8.12
CA GLU A 118 0.10 2.62 8.46
C GLU A 118 -1.14 2.68 9.36
N CYS A 119 -1.04 3.42 10.46
CA CYS A 119 -2.18 3.75 11.32
C CYS A 119 -2.98 4.94 10.79
N GLU A 120 -4.07 5.28 11.47
CA GLU A 120 -4.92 6.43 11.13
C GLU A 120 -4.19 7.77 11.20
N GLN A 121 -3.10 7.86 11.97
CA GLN A 121 -2.26 9.06 12.09
C GLN A 121 -1.21 9.18 10.97
N GLY A 122 -1.15 8.21 10.05
CA GLY A 122 -0.20 8.22 8.94
C GLY A 122 1.19 7.67 9.27
N HIS A 123 1.36 6.99 10.41
CA HIS A 123 2.64 6.40 10.83
C HIS A 123 2.66 4.90 10.57
N LEU A 124 3.76 4.41 10.02
CA LEU A 124 4.01 2.99 9.84
C LEU A 124 4.43 2.36 11.19
N HIS A 125 3.78 1.26 11.56
CA HIS A 125 4.07 0.53 12.79
C HIS A 125 4.73 -0.81 12.49
N ALA A 126 5.81 -1.09 13.21
CA ALA A 126 6.47 -2.39 13.17
C ALA A 126 5.59 -3.47 13.80
N PRO A 127 5.54 -4.70 13.24
CA PRO A 127 4.95 -5.82 13.95
C PRO A 127 5.84 -6.22 15.15
N LEU A 128 5.28 -6.95 16.12
CA LEU A 128 5.96 -7.30 17.37
C LEU A 128 7.29 -8.03 17.21
N PHE A 129 7.52 -8.67 16.09
CA PHE A 129 8.72 -9.45 15.77
C PHE A 129 9.69 -8.73 14.83
N ALA A 130 9.44 -7.46 14.54
CA ALA A 130 10.31 -6.63 13.71
C ALA A 130 10.57 -5.27 14.36
N ASP A 131 11.65 -4.63 13.94
CA ASP A 131 12.04 -3.31 14.41
C ASP A 131 12.71 -2.53 13.26
N LEU A 132 12.90 -1.24 13.45
CA LEU A 132 13.46 -0.33 12.48
C LEU A 132 14.49 0.59 13.13
N LEU A 133 15.64 0.73 12.49
CA LEU A 133 16.64 1.74 12.83
C LEU A 133 16.83 2.68 11.65
N VAL A 134 16.87 3.98 11.92
CA VAL A 134 17.25 4.99 10.92
C VAL A 134 18.75 5.25 11.06
N ARG A 135 19.49 5.19 9.96
CA ARG A 135 20.94 5.32 9.94
C ARG A 135 21.41 6.48 9.07
N ASP A 136 22.43 7.14 9.55
CA ASP A 136 23.13 8.16 8.77
C ASP A 136 23.70 7.55 7.48
N PRO A 137 23.43 8.14 6.30
CA PRO A 137 23.83 7.56 5.01
C PRO A 137 25.34 7.44 4.80
N LEU A 138 26.15 8.24 5.51
CA LEU A 138 27.60 8.29 5.35
C LEU A 138 28.32 7.42 6.38
N THR A 139 27.89 7.52 7.64
CA THR A 139 28.57 6.86 8.77
C THR A 139 27.92 5.56 9.20
N HIS A 140 26.71 5.31 8.76
CA HIS A 140 25.82 4.21 9.14
C HIS A 140 25.54 4.13 10.66
N ARG A 141 25.80 5.21 11.40
CA ARG A 141 25.45 5.29 12.82
C ARG A 141 23.95 5.48 12.99
N PRO A 142 23.34 4.88 14.02
CA PRO A 142 21.94 5.14 14.32
C PRO A 142 21.68 6.62 14.54
N LEU A 143 20.60 7.11 13.97
CA LEU A 143 20.10 8.47 14.13
C LEU A 143 19.02 8.52 15.22
N GLY A 144 18.80 9.69 15.77
CA GLY A 144 17.73 9.95 16.72
C GLY A 144 16.37 10.14 16.03
N VAL A 145 15.31 10.14 16.83
CA VAL A 145 13.93 10.36 16.36
C VAL A 145 13.82 11.70 15.63
N GLY A 146 13.14 11.68 14.48
CA GLY A 146 12.90 12.87 13.63
C GLY A 146 14.07 13.23 12.71
N GLN A 147 15.12 12.44 12.66
CA GLN A 147 16.24 12.65 11.73
C GLN A 147 16.08 11.67 10.55
N PRO A 148 15.98 12.16 9.31
CA PRO A 148 15.84 11.30 8.14
C PRO A 148 17.14 10.57 7.80
N GLY A 149 17.05 9.32 7.38
CA GLY A 149 18.21 8.52 7.00
C GLY A 149 17.80 7.20 6.34
N LEU A 150 18.80 6.32 6.12
CA LEU A 150 18.57 5.00 5.55
C LEU A 150 17.89 4.08 6.55
N LEU A 151 16.91 3.32 6.08
CA LEU A 151 16.21 2.35 6.90
C LEU A 151 17.04 1.06 7.05
N GLN A 152 17.29 0.65 8.29
CA GLN A 152 17.70 -0.72 8.60
C GLN A 152 16.51 -1.44 9.21
N VAL A 153 16.05 -2.48 8.54
CA VAL A 153 14.92 -3.31 8.98
C VAL A 153 15.43 -4.56 9.65
N ILE A 154 14.93 -4.84 10.85
CA ILE A 154 15.29 -6.00 11.66
C ILE A 154 14.05 -6.87 11.83
N SER A 155 14.19 -8.19 11.66
CA SER A 155 13.10 -9.14 11.84
C SER A 155 13.57 -10.46 12.43
N ALA A 156 12.77 -11.04 13.32
CA ALA A 156 13.01 -12.35 13.90
C ALA A 156 12.50 -13.52 13.05
N ILE A 157 11.79 -13.24 11.94
CA ILE A 157 11.15 -14.28 11.12
C ILE A 157 12.13 -15.00 10.18
N PRO A 158 13.05 -14.32 9.44
CA PRO A 158 13.90 -14.97 8.46
C PRO A 158 14.82 -16.01 9.09
N GLN A 159 14.78 -17.24 8.57
CA GLN A 159 15.60 -18.36 9.06
C GLN A 159 16.39 -19.06 7.95
N SER A 160 16.00 -18.88 6.69
CA SER A 160 16.60 -19.58 5.55
C SER A 160 17.84 -18.88 4.96
N TYR A 161 18.06 -17.62 5.30
CA TYR A 161 19.21 -16.80 4.89
C TYR A 161 19.35 -15.62 5.89
N PRO A 162 20.46 -14.85 5.89
CA PRO A 162 20.72 -13.80 6.86
C PRO A 162 19.88 -12.54 6.62
N GLY A 163 18.56 -12.69 6.38
CA GLY A 163 17.59 -11.61 6.19
C GLY A 163 17.08 -10.96 7.47
N HIS A 164 17.61 -11.35 8.64
CA HIS A 164 17.18 -10.83 9.94
C HIS A 164 17.56 -9.35 10.18
N SER A 165 18.50 -8.81 9.41
CA SER A 165 18.94 -7.42 9.52
C SER A 165 19.38 -6.91 8.15
N LEU A 166 18.62 -6.02 7.54
CA LEU A 166 18.87 -5.51 6.20
C LEU A 166 18.95 -3.99 6.23
N LEU A 167 20.06 -3.44 5.73
CA LEU A 167 20.17 -2.02 5.41
C LEU A 167 19.64 -1.81 4.00
N THR A 168 18.66 -0.94 3.87
CA THR A 168 17.99 -0.64 2.60
C THR A 168 18.50 0.64 1.96
N GLU A 169 18.05 0.91 0.74
CA GLU A 169 18.23 2.21 0.07
C GLU A 169 17.04 3.15 0.31
N ASP A 170 16.02 2.68 1.04
CA ASP A 170 14.84 3.47 1.37
C ASP A 170 15.18 4.48 2.48
N LEU A 171 14.50 5.63 2.44
CA LEU A 171 14.62 6.70 3.42
C LEU A 171 13.42 6.69 4.38
N GLY A 172 13.68 6.97 5.65
CA GLY A 172 12.68 7.14 6.70
C GLY A 172 13.00 8.29 7.64
#